data_01fe983a4994e9e15109cfd3376f148a
#
_entry.id   01fe983a4994e9e15109cfd3376f148a
#
_cell.length_a   1.000
_cell.length_b   1.000
_cell.length_c   1.000
_cell.angle_alpha   90.00
_cell.angle_beta   90.00
_cell.angle_gamma   90.00
#
_symmetry.space_group_name_H-M   'P 1'
#
loop_
_entity.id
_entity.type
_entity.pdbx_description
1 polymer ?
#
loop_
_entity_poly.entity_id
_entity_poly.type
_entity_poly.pdbx_seq_one_letter_code
_entity_poly.pdbx_strand_id
1 'polypeptide(L)'
;LKSWSSTQPTITLSSSEAKLHGVVKGSANGLGFLSLLADFQIHLPLRVWTDSSASKGMCARQGLGKVRHLDVQDLWIQQRIRNGDLSLYKIKEDDNPGDLFTKASLTYHGIEALLLALGCVYQEGRAESAPALRHKGGDRKVFDMERRPRWADESESDSEVRRVIEKE
;
A
#
# COMPACT_ATOMS: atom_id res chain seq x y z
N LEU A 1 -2.70 0.96 -12.83
CA LEU A 1 -1.98 0.28 -11.76
C LEU A 1 -0.49 0.26 -12.07
N LYS A 2 0.36 0.59 -11.08
CA LYS A 2 1.82 0.47 -11.19
C LYS A 2 2.34 -0.35 -10.02
N SER A 3 3.14 -1.37 -10.30
CA SER A 3 3.86 -2.16 -9.30
C SER A 3 5.36 -2.11 -9.57
N TRP A 4 6.17 -2.18 -8.53
CA TRP A 4 7.63 -2.29 -8.66
C TRP A 4 8.22 -3.04 -7.48
N SER A 5 9.34 -3.67 -7.72
CA SER A 5 10.22 -4.23 -6.72
C SER A 5 11.62 -3.67 -6.92
N SER A 6 12.32 -3.37 -5.83
CA SER A 6 13.69 -2.90 -5.90
C SER A 6 14.44 -3.25 -4.63
N THR A 7 15.72 -3.57 -4.79
CA THR A 7 16.63 -3.75 -3.65
C THR A 7 16.76 -2.44 -2.87
N GLN A 8 16.75 -2.53 -1.55
CA GLN A 8 17.01 -1.39 -0.68
C GLN A 8 18.49 -1.04 -0.74
N PRO A 9 18.84 0.25 -0.88
CA PRO A 9 20.24 0.69 -0.94
C PRO A 9 20.94 0.59 0.43
N THR A 10 20.17 0.58 1.52
CA THR A 10 20.67 0.63 2.89
C THR A 10 20.45 -0.71 3.59
N ILE A 11 21.42 -1.16 4.37
CA ILE A 11 21.28 -2.32 5.26
C ILE A 11 20.50 -1.85 6.49
N THR A 12 19.37 -2.49 6.77
CA THR A 12 18.52 -2.19 7.90
C THR A 12 18.77 -3.17 9.05
N LEU A 13 18.72 -2.69 10.28
CA LEU A 13 18.94 -3.51 11.48
C LEU A 13 17.66 -4.21 11.96
N SER A 14 16.51 -3.82 11.41
CA SER A 14 15.23 -4.45 11.74
C SER A 14 14.27 -4.47 10.55
N SER A 15 13.32 -5.41 10.57
CA SER A 15 12.24 -5.47 9.56
C SER A 15 11.36 -4.22 9.56
N SER A 16 11.22 -3.57 10.72
CA SER A 16 10.45 -2.33 10.85
C SER A 16 11.10 -1.16 10.11
N GLU A 17 12.43 -1.09 10.14
CA GLU A 17 13.19 -0.09 9.36
C GLU A 17 13.10 -0.38 7.87
N ALA A 18 13.24 -1.65 7.47
CA ALA A 18 13.06 -2.02 6.08
C ALA A 18 11.67 -1.60 5.56
N LYS A 19 10.62 -1.79 6.35
CA LYS A 19 9.28 -1.35 6.01
C LYS A 19 9.13 0.18 6.03
N LEU A 20 9.85 0.90 6.91
CA LEU A 20 9.90 2.36 6.89
C LEU A 20 10.47 2.88 5.58
N HIS A 21 11.59 2.34 5.11
CA HIS A 21 12.17 2.70 3.80
C HIS A 21 11.17 2.43 2.65
N GLY A 22 10.40 1.36 2.73
CA GLY A 22 9.32 1.08 1.79
C GLY A 22 8.25 2.19 1.79
N VAL A 23 7.82 2.63 2.98
CA VAL A 23 6.86 3.73 3.14
C VAL A 23 7.43 5.03 2.58
N VAL A 24 8.68 5.38 2.92
CA VAL A 24 9.35 6.59 2.42
C VAL A 24 9.40 6.59 0.89
N LYS A 25 9.86 5.49 0.29
CA LYS A 25 9.96 5.36 -1.16
C LYS A 25 8.58 5.38 -1.85
N GLY A 26 7.60 4.67 -1.28
CA GLY A 26 6.22 4.66 -1.78
C GLY A 26 5.60 6.05 -1.75
N SER A 27 5.79 6.77 -0.64
CA SER A 27 5.31 8.14 -0.48
C SER A 27 5.96 9.12 -1.45
N ALA A 28 7.28 9.01 -1.66
CA ALA A 28 7.99 9.85 -2.62
C ALA A 28 7.46 9.65 -4.05
N ASN A 29 7.26 8.41 -4.46
CA ASN A 29 6.66 8.11 -5.76
C ASN A 29 5.22 8.63 -5.85
N GLY A 30 4.41 8.44 -4.79
CA GLY A 30 3.03 8.93 -4.74
C GLY A 30 2.95 10.45 -4.89
N LEU A 31 3.79 11.20 -4.17
CA LEU A 31 3.87 12.67 -4.31
C LEU A 31 4.31 13.08 -5.71
N GLY A 32 5.25 12.34 -6.33
CA GLY A 32 5.63 12.57 -7.72
C GLY A 32 4.47 12.39 -8.70
N PHE A 33 3.62 11.37 -8.48
CA PHE A 33 2.40 11.18 -9.28
C PHE A 33 1.39 12.30 -9.05
N LEU A 34 1.21 12.76 -7.80
CA LEU A 34 0.33 13.91 -7.53
C LEU A 34 0.81 15.18 -8.21
N SER A 35 2.12 15.42 -8.24
CA SER A 35 2.69 16.55 -8.97
C SER A 35 2.36 16.47 -10.46
N LEU A 36 2.53 15.30 -11.08
CA LEU A 36 2.16 15.09 -12.47
C LEU A 36 0.66 15.29 -12.72
N LEU A 37 -0.20 14.79 -11.83
CA LEU A 37 -1.65 14.96 -11.93
C LEU A 37 -2.06 16.42 -11.77
N ALA A 38 -1.38 17.18 -10.93
CA ALA A 38 -1.61 18.61 -10.74
C ALA A 38 -1.37 19.41 -12.04
N ASP A 39 -0.40 19.00 -12.87
CA ASP A 39 -0.17 19.60 -14.18
C ASP A 39 -1.38 19.41 -15.12
N PHE A 40 -2.16 18.36 -14.89
CA PHE A 40 -3.45 18.11 -15.55
C PHE A 40 -4.65 18.70 -14.80
N GLN A 41 -4.42 19.54 -13.77
CA GLN A 41 -5.45 20.12 -12.90
C GLN A 41 -6.28 19.08 -12.11
N ILE A 42 -5.73 17.90 -11.90
CA ILE A 42 -6.33 16.83 -11.11
C ILE A 42 -5.70 16.82 -9.71
N HIS A 43 -6.50 17.13 -8.70
CA HIS A 43 -6.07 17.17 -7.29
C HIS A 43 -6.68 16.00 -6.53
N LEU A 44 -5.83 15.10 -6.03
CA LEU A 44 -6.23 13.91 -5.27
C LEU A 44 -5.47 13.83 -3.94
N PRO A 45 -6.09 13.31 -2.87
CA PRO A 45 -5.39 13.03 -1.63
C PRO A 45 -4.49 11.81 -1.79
N LEU A 46 -3.27 11.85 -1.23
CA LEU A 46 -2.37 10.70 -1.18
C LEU A 46 -2.63 9.89 0.08
N ARG A 47 -3.02 8.63 -0.11
CA ARG A 47 -3.19 7.64 0.95
C ARG A 47 -2.15 6.56 0.80
N VAL A 48 -1.35 6.34 1.84
CA VAL A 48 -0.30 5.31 1.88
C VAL A 48 -0.68 4.27 2.92
N TRP A 49 -0.55 3.00 2.55
CA TRP A 49 -0.92 1.88 3.41
C TRP A 49 0.31 1.06 3.75
N THR A 50 0.42 0.63 5.00
CA THR A 50 1.49 -0.25 5.49
C THR A 50 0.93 -1.31 6.44
N ASP A 51 1.46 -2.51 6.36
CA ASP A 51 1.15 -3.61 7.27
C ASP A 51 1.92 -3.51 8.61
N SER A 52 2.88 -2.58 8.73
CA SER A 52 3.73 -2.43 9.89
C SER A 52 3.24 -1.35 10.85
N SER A 53 2.74 -1.74 12.02
CA SER A 53 2.41 -0.81 13.11
C SER A 53 3.63 -0.04 13.62
N ALA A 54 4.81 -0.69 13.64
CA ALA A 54 6.05 -0.06 14.06
C ALA A 54 6.49 1.02 13.07
N SER A 55 6.44 0.76 11.76
CA SER A 55 6.75 1.77 10.74
C SER A 55 5.76 2.92 10.78
N LYS A 56 4.45 2.64 10.95
CA LYS A 56 3.42 3.68 11.14
C LYS A 56 3.75 4.55 12.36
N GLY A 57 4.12 3.94 13.49
CA GLY A 57 4.51 4.67 14.70
C GLY A 57 5.78 5.50 14.52
N MET A 58 6.76 5.04 13.73
CA MET A 58 7.95 5.82 13.37
C MET A 58 7.60 7.03 12.51
N CYS A 59 6.67 6.90 11.59
CA CYS A 59 6.22 8.00 10.73
C CYS A 59 5.37 9.04 11.47
N ALA A 60 4.54 8.61 12.43
CA ALA A 60 3.62 9.49 13.15
C ALA A 60 4.29 10.34 14.23
N ARG A 61 5.43 9.90 14.78
CA ARG A 61 6.16 10.65 15.80
C ARG A 61 7.01 11.77 15.22
N GLN A 62 7.58 12.60 16.08
CA GLN A 62 8.58 13.60 15.72
C GLN A 62 9.98 13.13 16.12
N GLY A 63 10.93 13.18 15.17
CA GLY A 63 12.33 12.82 15.38
C GLY A 63 12.62 11.32 15.43
N LEU A 64 13.86 10.98 15.75
CA LEU A 64 14.38 9.61 15.70
C LEU A 64 13.76 8.66 16.75
N GLY A 65 13.34 9.20 17.90
CA GLY A 65 12.88 8.41 19.02
C GLY A 65 13.97 7.46 19.56
N LYS A 66 13.63 6.18 19.73
CA LYS A 66 14.58 5.16 20.22
C LYS A 66 15.53 4.63 19.12
N VAL A 67 15.21 4.84 17.85
CA VAL A 67 15.98 4.33 16.69
C VAL A 67 16.94 5.42 16.23
N ARG A 68 18.14 5.43 16.80
CA ARG A 68 19.11 6.54 16.64
C ARG A 68 19.94 6.47 15.37
N HIS A 69 19.92 5.33 14.68
CA HIS A 69 20.72 5.06 13.46
C HIS A 69 19.95 5.27 12.15
N LEU A 70 18.70 5.75 12.22
CA LEU A 70 17.96 6.15 11.03
C LEU A 70 18.57 7.39 10.40
N ASP A 71 18.67 7.38 9.08
CA ASP A 71 19.10 8.54 8.33
C ASP A 71 18.07 9.68 8.46
N VAL A 72 18.57 10.90 8.59
CA VAL A 72 17.72 12.09 8.65
C VAL A 72 16.84 12.22 7.41
N GLN A 73 17.31 11.72 6.28
CA GLN A 73 16.55 11.68 5.04
C GLN A 73 15.24 10.91 5.15
N ASP A 74 15.18 9.87 6.00
CA ASP A 74 13.96 9.10 6.20
C ASP A 74 12.92 9.84 7.06
N LEU A 75 13.35 10.88 7.78
CA LEU A 75 12.48 11.65 8.65
C LEU A 75 11.62 12.70 7.94
N TRP A 76 11.93 13.00 6.66
CA TRP A 76 11.11 13.94 5.90
C TRP A 76 9.64 13.48 5.79
N ILE A 77 9.39 12.17 5.83
CA ILE A 77 8.04 11.60 5.82
C ILE A 77 7.20 12.09 7.01
N GLN A 78 7.81 12.24 8.19
CA GLN A 78 7.15 12.75 9.39
C GLN A 78 6.66 14.19 9.18
N GLN A 79 7.43 15.01 8.48
CA GLN A 79 7.05 16.38 8.13
C GLN A 79 5.90 16.38 7.12
N ARG A 80 5.97 15.52 6.08
CA ARG A 80 4.92 15.43 5.05
C ARG A 80 3.58 15.01 5.63
N ILE A 81 3.58 14.05 6.56
CA ILE A 81 2.35 13.64 7.26
C ILE A 81 1.79 14.79 8.10
N ARG A 82 2.62 15.52 8.85
CA ARG A 82 2.19 16.67 9.66
C ARG A 82 1.64 17.82 8.83
N ASN A 83 2.22 18.05 7.67
CA ASN A 83 1.74 19.07 6.73
C ASN A 83 0.42 18.68 6.04
N GLY A 84 -0.02 17.41 6.20
CA GLY A 84 -1.21 16.92 5.52
C GLY A 84 -0.99 16.56 4.04
N ASP A 85 0.27 16.51 3.57
CA ASP A 85 0.59 16.18 2.19
C ASP A 85 0.22 14.73 1.84
N LEU A 86 0.17 13.86 2.86
CA LEU A 86 -0.26 12.48 2.74
C LEU A 86 -0.82 11.95 4.05
N SER A 87 -1.64 10.90 3.96
CA SER A 87 -2.18 10.17 5.09
C SER A 87 -1.65 8.74 5.12
N LEU A 88 -1.23 8.26 6.31
CA LEU A 88 -0.67 6.92 6.48
C LEU A 88 -1.62 6.03 7.27
N TYR A 89 -2.05 4.95 6.63
CA TYR A 89 -3.00 3.98 7.18
C TYR A 89 -2.33 2.62 7.44
N LYS A 90 -2.90 1.87 8.38
CA LYS A 90 -2.51 0.49 8.60
C LYS A 90 -3.46 -0.43 7.83
N ILE A 91 -2.91 -1.37 7.08
CA ILE A 91 -3.64 -2.46 6.47
C ILE A 91 -3.34 -3.78 7.21
N LYS A 92 -4.28 -4.71 7.22
CA LYS A 92 -4.02 -6.06 7.70
C LYS A 92 -3.10 -6.78 6.72
N GLU A 93 -2.28 -7.70 7.24
CA GLU A 93 -1.33 -8.45 6.44
C GLU A 93 -2.01 -9.21 5.30
N ASP A 94 -3.14 -9.88 5.59
CA ASP A 94 -3.87 -10.66 4.60
C ASP A 94 -4.54 -9.82 3.50
N ASP A 95 -4.81 -8.55 3.78
CA ASP A 95 -5.45 -7.61 2.85
C ASP A 95 -4.44 -6.76 2.08
N ASN A 96 -3.13 -6.97 2.30
CA ASN A 96 -2.08 -6.14 1.70
C ASN A 96 -1.81 -6.53 0.24
N PRO A 97 -2.21 -5.69 -0.75
CA PRO A 97 -1.97 -6.00 -2.16
C PRO A 97 -0.50 -6.12 -2.55
N GLY A 98 0.39 -5.52 -1.75
CA GLY A 98 1.84 -5.62 -1.94
C GLY A 98 2.38 -7.04 -1.81
N ASP A 99 1.64 -7.92 -1.13
CA ASP A 99 2.03 -9.31 -0.93
C ASP A 99 1.79 -10.19 -2.17
N LEU A 100 0.95 -9.75 -3.11
CA LEU A 100 0.55 -10.50 -4.29
C LEU A 100 1.74 -11.06 -5.11
N PHE A 101 2.85 -10.32 -5.16
CA PHE A 101 4.04 -10.70 -5.93
C PHE A 101 5.27 -11.01 -5.05
N THR A 102 5.12 -10.98 -3.73
CA THR A 102 6.23 -11.14 -2.80
C THR A 102 6.10 -12.34 -1.89
N LYS A 103 4.88 -12.83 -1.65
CA LYS A 103 4.63 -14.01 -0.82
C LYS A 103 4.38 -15.26 -1.68
N ALA A 104 5.26 -16.24 -1.58
CA ALA A 104 5.10 -17.53 -2.25
C ALA A 104 4.01 -18.42 -1.60
N SER A 105 3.56 -18.09 -0.38
CA SER A 105 2.60 -18.87 0.40
C SER A 105 1.13 -18.48 0.19
N LEU A 106 0.85 -17.56 -0.75
CA LEU A 106 -0.52 -17.15 -1.01
C LEU A 106 -1.36 -18.29 -1.57
N THR A 107 -2.51 -18.52 -0.97
CA THR A 107 -3.51 -19.45 -1.50
C THR A 107 -4.19 -18.85 -2.73
N TYR A 108 -4.82 -19.70 -3.54
CA TYR A 108 -5.60 -19.25 -4.72
C TYR A 108 -6.65 -18.19 -4.32
N HIS A 109 -7.40 -18.43 -3.25
CA HIS A 109 -8.38 -17.48 -2.72
C HIS A 109 -7.75 -16.17 -2.23
N GLY A 110 -6.57 -16.22 -1.62
CA GLY A 110 -5.84 -15.03 -1.23
C GLY A 110 -5.42 -14.18 -2.43
N ILE A 111 -4.95 -14.82 -3.50
CA ILE A 111 -4.60 -14.13 -4.75
C ILE A 111 -5.84 -13.46 -5.37
N GLU A 112 -6.97 -14.17 -5.44
CA GLU A 112 -8.21 -13.59 -5.97
C GLU A 112 -8.69 -12.39 -5.15
N ALA A 113 -8.68 -12.50 -3.81
CA ALA A 113 -9.08 -11.40 -2.93
C ALA A 113 -8.19 -10.16 -3.13
N LEU A 114 -6.87 -10.34 -3.25
CA LEU A 114 -5.93 -9.24 -3.48
C LEU A 114 -6.08 -8.63 -4.87
N LEU A 115 -6.35 -9.43 -5.90
CA LEU A 115 -6.61 -8.94 -7.26
C LEU A 115 -7.89 -8.10 -7.30
N LEU A 116 -8.96 -8.55 -6.64
CA LEU A 116 -10.20 -7.78 -6.52
C LEU A 116 -9.96 -6.46 -5.77
N ALA A 117 -9.17 -6.50 -4.70
CA ALA A 117 -8.78 -5.31 -3.94
C ALA A 117 -8.04 -4.27 -4.81
N LEU A 118 -7.29 -4.73 -5.79
CA LEU A 118 -6.62 -3.88 -6.79
C LEU A 118 -7.54 -3.40 -7.92
N GLY A 119 -8.82 -3.77 -7.91
CA GLY A 119 -9.75 -3.48 -8.99
C GLY A 119 -9.46 -4.25 -10.28
N CYS A 120 -8.71 -5.35 -10.19
CA CYS A 120 -8.47 -6.22 -11.33
C CYS A 120 -9.70 -7.08 -11.60
N VAL A 121 -10.07 -7.18 -12.87
CA VAL A 121 -11.19 -8.01 -13.34
C VAL A 121 -10.62 -9.13 -14.19
N TYR A 122 -11.09 -10.35 -13.98
CA TYR A 122 -10.78 -11.43 -14.88
C TYR A 122 -11.54 -11.22 -16.18
N GLN A 123 -10.80 -11.14 -17.29
CA GLN A 123 -11.40 -11.13 -18.62
C GLN A 123 -11.44 -12.56 -19.14
N GLU A 124 -12.56 -12.96 -19.72
CA GLU A 124 -12.63 -14.24 -20.39
C GLU A 124 -11.64 -14.29 -21.56
N GLY A 125 -10.96 -15.42 -21.66
CA GLY A 125 -9.92 -15.60 -22.65
C GLY A 125 -8.52 -15.58 -22.06
N ARG A 126 -7.58 -15.83 -22.93
CA ARG A 126 -6.17 -15.90 -22.57
C ARG A 126 -5.36 -15.03 -23.53
N ALA A 127 -4.33 -14.35 -23.01
CA ALA A 127 -3.41 -13.63 -23.87
C ALA A 127 -2.85 -14.57 -24.95
N GLU A 128 -2.84 -14.13 -26.18
CA GLU A 128 -2.36 -14.90 -27.35
C GLU A 128 -0.91 -15.38 -27.16
N SER A 129 -0.10 -14.54 -26.48
CA SER A 129 1.29 -14.82 -26.13
C SER A 129 1.48 -15.77 -24.95
N ALA A 130 0.39 -16.19 -24.26
CA ALA A 130 0.52 -17.02 -23.08
C ALA A 130 0.82 -18.48 -23.43
N PRO A 131 1.77 -19.17 -22.71
CA PRO A 131 2.09 -20.57 -22.96
C PRO A 131 0.89 -21.48 -22.77
N ALA A 132 0.73 -22.51 -23.59
CA ALA A 132 -0.39 -23.46 -23.47
C ALA A 132 -0.45 -24.10 -22.08
N LEU A 133 -1.61 -23.98 -21.37
CA LEU A 133 -1.80 -24.65 -20.08
C LEU A 133 -2.03 -26.14 -20.30
N ARG A 134 -1.25 -26.97 -19.62
CA ARG A 134 -1.61 -28.39 -19.47
C ARG A 134 -2.81 -28.46 -18.50
N HIS A 135 -3.99 -28.81 -19.02
CA HIS A 135 -5.17 -29.04 -18.18
C HIS A 135 -4.93 -30.19 -17.21
N LYS A 136 -4.91 -29.91 -15.91
CA LYS A 136 -5.34 -30.86 -14.89
C LYS A 136 -6.78 -30.48 -14.57
N GLY A 137 -7.73 -31.35 -14.91
CA GLY A 137 -9.16 -31.11 -14.70
C GLY A 137 -9.48 -30.83 -13.23
N GLY A 138 -10.22 -29.79 -13.00
CA GLY A 138 -10.81 -29.39 -11.73
C GLY A 138 -11.83 -28.29 -11.98
N ASP A 139 -13.06 -28.53 -11.57
CA ASP A 139 -14.20 -27.62 -11.71
C ASP A 139 -13.92 -26.24 -11.12
N ARG A 140 -14.08 -25.19 -11.92
CA ARG A 140 -14.05 -23.80 -11.45
C ARG A 140 -15.41 -23.45 -10.83
N LYS A 141 -15.43 -23.19 -9.54
CA LYS A 141 -16.56 -22.48 -8.93
C LYS A 141 -16.47 -21.00 -9.31
N VAL A 142 -17.55 -20.49 -9.89
CA VAL A 142 -17.72 -19.06 -10.18
C VAL A 142 -17.75 -18.31 -8.87
N PHE A 143 -16.88 -17.30 -8.73
CA PHE A 143 -16.77 -16.47 -7.52
C PHE A 143 -17.72 -15.28 -7.63
N ASP A 144 -18.46 -15.04 -6.55
CA ASP A 144 -19.42 -13.94 -6.42
C ASP A 144 -18.68 -12.60 -6.30
N MET A 145 -18.83 -11.73 -7.31
CA MET A 145 -18.08 -10.47 -7.49
C MET A 145 -18.60 -9.31 -6.63
N GLU A 146 -19.57 -9.50 -5.73
CA GLU A 146 -20.20 -8.40 -4.99
C GLU A 146 -19.49 -7.99 -3.69
N ARG A 147 -18.44 -8.66 -3.26
CA ARG A 147 -17.73 -8.30 -2.02
C ARG A 147 -16.59 -7.32 -2.29
N ARG A 148 -16.88 -6.04 -2.15
CA ARG A 148 -15.80 -5.03 -1.97
C ARG A 148 -15.05 -5.28 -0.66
N PRO A 149 -13.71 -5.16 -0.63
CA PRO A 149 -12.97 -5.27 0.62
C PRO A 149 -13.35 -4.12 1.56
N ARG A 150 -13.47 -4.42 2.85
CA ARG A 150 -13.94 -3.54 3.93
C ARG A 150 -13.20 -2.18 4.01
N TRP A 151 -11.94 -2.12 3.58
CA TRP A 151 -11.16 -0.88 3.57
C TRP A 151 -11.51 0.07 2.42
N ALA A 152 -12.22 -0.39 1.37
CA ALA A 152 -12.68 0.47 0.29
C ALA A 152 -13.84 1.39 0.73
N ASP A 153 -14.53 1.03 1.80
CA ASP A 153 -15.69 1.75 2.34
C ASP A 153 -15.33 2.68 3.52
N GLU A 154 -14.07 2.68 4.00
CA GLU A 154 -13.61 3.52 5.13
C GLU A 154 -13.46 5.02 4.77
N SER A 155 -13.99 5.46 3.63
CA SER A 155 -14.03 6.90 3.28
C SER A 155 -14.98 7.73 4.18
N GLU A 156 -15.82 7.08 4.99
CA GLU A 156 -16.78 7.77 5.87
C GLU A 156 -16.23 8.08 7.28
N SER A 157 -15.12 7.49 7.72
CA SER A 157 -14.55 7.75 9.05
C SER A 157 -13.63 8.99 9.11
N ASP A 158 -13.38 9.66 7.99
CA ASP A 158 -12.59 10.91 7.94
C ASP A 158 -13.22 12.07 8.73
N SER A 159 -14.50 11.95 9.13
CA SER A 159 -15.18 12.93 9.98
C SER A 159 -14.70 12.91 11.45
N GLU A 160 -14.18 11.79 11.92
CA GLU A 160 -13.68 11.66 13.29
C GLU A 160 -12.24 12.18 13.44
N VAL A 161 -11.42 12.00 12.41
CA VAL A 161 -10.03 12.50 12.39
C VAL A 161 -9.98 14.02 12.34
N ARG A 162 -10.91 14.66 11.64
CA ARG A 162 -11.01 16.14 11.60
C ARG A 162 -11.39 16.73 12.96
N ARG A 163 -12.21 16.03 13.75
CA ARG A 163 -12.61 16.50 15.10
C ARG A 163 -11.51 16.46 16.14
N VAL A 164 -10.46 15.67 15.91
CA VAL A 164 -9.31 15.58 16.84
C VAL A 164 -8.30 16.69 16.55
N ILE A 165 -8.18 17.13 15.29
CA ILE A 165 -7.23 18.19 14.88
C ILE A 165 -7.76 19.59 15.23
N GLU A 166 -9.08 19.79 15.34
CA GLU A 166 -9.68 21.08 15.69
C GLU A 166 -9.75 21.36 17.22
N LYS A 167 -9.24 20.45 18.07
CA LYS A 167 -9.29 20.57 19.54
C LYS A 167 -7.93 20.76 20.21
N GLU A 168 -6.85 20.94 19.46
CA GLU A 168 -5.53 21.40 19.94
C GLU A 168 -5.15 22.75 19.27
#